data_4acf02b76f7c7ffc8b85d9d1efaa20df
#
_entry.id   4acf02b76f7c7ffc8b85d9d1efaa20df
#
_cell.length_a   1.000
_cell.length_b   1.000
_cell.length_c   1.000
_cell.angle_alpha   90.00
_cell.angle_beta   90.00
_cell.angle_gamma   90.00
#
_symmetry.space_group_name_H-M   'P 1'
#
loop_
_entity.id
_entity.type
_entity.pdbx_description
1 polymer ?
#
loop_
_entity_poly.entity_id
_entity_poly.type
_entity_poly.pdbx_seq_one_letter_code
_entity_poly.pdbx_strand_id
1 'polypeptide(L)'
;MGILSGKKGLIFGALDERSLAWHVALACASAGAEVVLTNTSSAIALGTIDSLAKEHGMLLVPCDATKLDDLRALFTRAQEHVGGKLDFVLHGVAQSMNLRRHKGYEEANYNYFQQTLDVSALSLHKILRTALELDAISEYGSVVALSYLGSERYCDGYNDMGDAKALLESIARQFGAIYGAHNKTRVNIVSQSPTPTKAGGSWGGLDYWYRYTDQLSPLGNASADDCAQLCVALFSDLMRSVTMQTIYSDGGFGRTVLTANAVL
;
A
#
# COMPACT_ATOMS: atom_id res chain seq x y z
N MET A 1 -1.63 -3.41 -26.72
CA MET A 1 -0.84 -2.51 -25.87
C MET A 1 -1.54 -2.45 -24.52
N GLY A 2 -0.82 -2.70 -23.40
CA GLY A 2 -1.44 -2.69 -22.08
C GLY A 2 -1.77 -1.27 -21.60
N ILE A 3 -2.68 -1.15 -20.64
CA ILE A 3 -3.17 0.16 -20.13
C ILE A 3 -2.05 0.98 -19.43
N LEU A 4 -0.96 0.32 -18.98
CA LEU A 4 0.23 0.93 -18.40
C LEU A 4 1.46 0.85 -19.31
N SER A 5 1.29 0.61 -20.63
CA SER A 5 2.42 0.50 -21.56
C SER A 5 3.33 1.72 -21.51
N GLY A 6 4.64 1.47 -21.25
CA GLY A 6 5.66 2.50 -21.15
C GLY A 6 5.69 3.28 -19.84
N LYS A 7 4.78 3.01 -18.90
CA LYS A 7 4.81 3.60 -17.56
C LYS A 7 5.83 2.90 -16.68
N LYS A 8 6.40 3.65 -15.74
CA LYS A 8 7.50 3.28 -14.85
C LYS A 8 7.04 3.40 -13.40
N GLY A 9 7.16 2.33 -12.61
CA GLY A 9 6.63 2.29 -11.26
C GLY A 9 7.62 1.88 -10.19
N LEU A 10 7.40 2.38 -8.97
CA LEU A 10 8.12 1.99 -7.76
C LEU A 10 7.14 1.41 -6.74
N ILE A 11 7.37 0.19 -6.29
CA ILE A 11 6.45 -0.53 -5.40
C ILE A 11 7.15 -0.88 -4.10
N PHE A 12 6.65 -0.34 -2.99
CA PHE A 12 7.10 -0.61 -1.63
C PHE A 12 6.29 -1.73 -0.99
N GLY A 13 6.97 -2.67 -0.32
CA GLY A 13 6.36 -3.61 0.61
C GLY A 13 6.10 -5.02 0.05
N ALA A 14 6.51 -5.33 -1.17
CA ALA A 14 6.47 -6.70 -1.67
C ALA A 14 7.42 -7.60 -0.86
N LEU A 15 6.95 -8.77 -0.39
CA LEU A 15 7.67 -9.67 0.51
C LEU A 15 7.70 -11.11 -0.01
N ASP A 16 6.56 -11.62 -0.43
CA ASP A 16 6.32 -12.96 -0.94
C ASP A 16 5.12 -12.98 -1.89
N GLU A 17 4.78 -14.15 -2.42
CA GLU A 17 3.67 -14.36 -3.37
C GLU A 17 2.30 -13.90 -2.85
N ARG A 18 2.11 -13.85 -1.53
CA ARG A 18 0.84 -13.46 -0.90
C ARG A 18 0.73 -11.97 -0.62
N SER A 19 1.81 -11.22 -0.83
CA SER A 19 1.81 -9.78 -0.56
C SER A 19 0.92 -9.03 -1.55
N LEU A 20 0.03 -8.15 -1.06
CA LEU A 20 -0.74 -7.24 -1.93
C LEU A 20 0.17 -6.47 -2.89
N ALA A 21 1.29 -5.96 -2.39
CA ALA A 21 2.26 -5.23 -3.21
C ALA A 21 2.89 -6.09 -4.33
N TRP A 22 3.04 -7.40 -4.12
CA TRP A 22 3.49 -8.32 -5.16
C TRP A 22 2.43 -8.52 -6.26
N HIS A 23 1.16 -8.74 -5.86
CA HIS A 23 0.05 -8.83 -6.82
C HIS A 23 -0.07 -7.55 -7.66
N VAL A 24 0.09 -6.37 -7.02
CA VAL A 24 0.11 -5.09 -7.75
C VAL A 24 1.28 -5.01 -8.72
N ALA A 25 2.49 -5.47 -8.33
CA ALA A 25 3.66 -5.48 -9.21
C ALA A 25 3.43 -6.33 -10.45
N LEU A 26 2.90 -7.55 -10.27
CA LEU A 26 2.59 -8.46 -11.38
C LEU A 26 1.52 -7.89 -12.30
N ALA A 27 0.44 -7.33 -11.74
CA ALA A 27 -0.63 -6.73 -12.52
C ALA A 27 -0.16 -5.51 -13.33
N CYS A 28 0.69 -4.65 -12.72
CA CYS A 28 1.30 -3.52 -13.43
C CYS A 28 2.22 -3.97 -14.57
N ALA A 29 3.08 -4.97 -14.32
CA ALA A 29 3.96 -5.53 -15.35
C ALA A 29 3.15 -6.17 -16.48
N SER A 30 2.11 -6.94 -16.17
CA SER A 30 1.19 -7.53 -17.15
C SER A 30 0.44 -6.46 -17.96
N ALA A 31 0.18 -5.30 -17.35
CA ALA A 31 -0.42 -4.14 -18.02
C ALA A 31 0.60 -3.33 -18.86
N GLY A 32 1.87 -3.73 -18.90
CA GLY A 32 2.92 -3.17 -19.76
C GLY A 32 3.83 -2.15 -19.07
N ALA A 33 3.79 -2.05 -17.74
CA ALA A 33 4.69 -1.17 -16.99
C ALA A 33 6.04 -1.83 -16.70
N GLU A 34 7.08 -1.00 -16.59
CA GLU A 34 8.35 -1.36 -15.96
C GLU A 34 8.27 -1.10 -14.46
N VAL A 35 8.64 -2.08 -13.63
CA VAL A 35 8.42 -2.05 -12.17
C VAL A 35 9.72 -2.24 -11.42
N VAL A 36 10.01 -1.33 -10.49
CA VAL A 36 11.06 -1.45 -9.48
C VAL A 36 10.42 -1.81 -8.14
N LEU A 37 10.98 -2.80 -7.46
CA LEU A 37 10.54 -3.27 -6.16
C LEU A 37 11.47 -2.79 -5.05
N THR A 38 10.91 -2.57 -3.86
CA THR A 38 11.70 -2.24 -2.68
C THR A 38 11.09 -2.78 -1.39
N ASN A 39 11.97 -3.17 -0.48
CA ASN A 39 11.65 -3.51 0.91
C ASN A 39 12.91 -3.37 1.76
N THR A 40 12.81 -3.49 3.09
CA THR A 40 13.99 -3.49 3.96
C THR A 40 14.87 -4.71 3.69
N SER A 41 16.18 -4.58 3.91
CA SER A 41 17.12 -5.71 3.76
C SER A 41 16.70 -6.93 4.61
N SER A 42 16.18 -6.70 5.82
CA SER A 42 15.70 -7.77 6.69
C SER A 42 14.45 -8.46 6.14
N ALA A 43 13.52 -7.71 5.55
CA ALA A 43 12.33 -8.28 4.92
C ALA A 43 12.70 -9.10 3.67
N ILE A 44 13.61 -8.60 2.84
CA ILE A 44 14.12 -9.30 1.66
C ILE A 44 14.76 -10.63 2.07
N ALA A 45 15.59 -10.64 3.12
CA ALA A 45 16.24 -11.86 3.60
C ALA A 45 15.26 -12.89 4.22
N LEU A 46 14.10 -12.47 4.70
CA LEU A 46 13.09 -13.32 5.33
C LEU A 46 11.97 -13.75 4.37
N GLY A 47 11.86 -13.11 3.22
CA GLY A 47 10.83 -13.39 2.21
C GLY A 47 11.38 -14.13 1.00
N THR A 48 10.52 -14.31 0.01
CA THR A 48 10.87 -14.91 -1.29
C THR A 48 11.02 -13.87 -2.40
N ILE A 49 10.92 -12.58 -2.04
CA ILE A 49 10.83 -11.49 -3.03
C ILE A 49 12.08 -11.38 -3.92
N ASP A 50 13.28 -11.73 -3.41
CA ASP A 50 14.49 -11.68 -4.21
C ASP A 50 14.46 -12.70 -5.37
N SER A 51 13.99 -13.92 -5.13
CA SER A 51 13.81 -14.94 -6.17
C SER A 51 12.71 -14.55 -7.15
N LEU A 52 11.57 -14.06 -6.64
CA LEU A 52 10.46 -13.63 -7.48
C LEU A 52 10.83 -12.45 -8.38
N ALA A 53 11.54 -11.45 -7.85
CA ALA A 53 12.01 -10.31 -8.63
C ALA A 53 12.94 -10.75 -9.78
N LYS A 54 13.87 -11.70 -9.51
CA LYS A 54 14.75 -12.27 -10.52
C LYS A 54 14.00 -13.06 -11.59
N GLU A 55 13.05 -13.88 -11.19
CA GLU A 55 12.21 -14.67 -12.10
C GLU A 55 11.42 -13.79 -13.07
N HIS A 56 10.92 -12.65 -12.59
CA HIS A 56 10.14 -11.72 -13.39
C HIS A 56 10.95 -10.56 -13.99
N GLY A 57 12.29 -10.57 -13.85
CA GLY A 57 13.16 -9.54 -14.41
C GLY A 57 12.98 -8.15 -13.82
N MET A 58 12.49 -8.05 -12.58
CA MET A 58 12.26 -6.79 -11.88
C MET A 58 13.49 -6.41 -11.04
N LEU A 59 13.87 -5.13 -11.06
CA LEU A 59 14.89 -4.62 -10.14
C LEU A 59 14.34 -4.58 -8.71
N LEU A 60 15.08 -5.17 -7.77
CA LEU A 60 14.81 -5.08 -6.34
C LEU A 60 15.91 -4.25 -5.66
N VAL A 61 15.53 -3.16 -4.99
CA VAL A 61 16.44 -2.26 -4.29
C VAL A 61 16.11 -2.27 -2.79
N PRO A 62 17.03 -2.67 -1.91
CA PRO A 62 16.82 -2.57 -0.47
C PRO A 62 16.66 -1.11 -0.02
N CYS A 63 15.65 -0.82 0.81
CA CYS A 63 15.43 0.51 1.39
C CYS A 63 14.61 0.40 2.68
N ASP A 64 15.03 1.10 3.70
CA ASP A 64 14.22 1.39 4.88
C ASP A 64 13.47 2.71 4.65
N ALA A 65 12.16 2.62 4.40
CA ALA A 65 11.31 3.77 4.09
C ALA A 65 11.18 4.79 5.26
N THR A 66 11.72 4.46 6.43
CA THR A 66 11.80 5.38 7.57
C THR A 66 13.05 6.28 7.53
N LYS A 67 14.01 6.00 6.63
CA LYS A 67 15.28 6.69 6.50
C LYS A 67 15.36 7.52 5.22
N LEU A 68 15.56 8.83 5.36
CA LEU A 68 15.59 9.75 4.21
C LEU A 68 16.76 9.47 3.26
N ASP A 69 17.92 9.07 3.78
CA ASP A 69 19.09 8.79 2.93
C ASP A 69 18.89 7.50 2.11
N ASP A 70 18.28 6.46 2.71
CA ASP A 70 17.90 5.25 1.97
C ASP A 70 16.89 5.58 0.85
N LEU A 71 15.92 6.46 1.14
CA LEU A 71 14.93 6.89 0.15
C LEU A 71 15.58 7.67 -1.00
N ARG A 72 16.53 8.60 -0.72
CA ARG A 72 17.27 9.33 -1.76
C ARG A 72 18.04 8.36 -2.66
N ALA A 73 18.77 7.41 -2.07
CA ALA A 73 19.50 6.39 -2.81
C ALA A 73 18.56 5.51 -3.66
N LEU A 74 17.41 5.10 -3.11
CA LEU A 74 16.40 4.32 -3.81
C LEU A 74 15.86 5.06 -5.03
N PHE A 75 15.40 6.31 -4.87
CA PHE A 75 14.84 7.09 -5.98
C PHE A 75 15.87 7.32 -7.08
N THR A 76 17.12 7.68 -6.73
CA THR A 76 18.21 7.84 -7.70
C THR A 76 18.42 6.55 -8.50
N ARG A 77 18.54 5.40 -7.80
CA ARG A 77 18.77 4.12 -8.47
C ARG A 77 17.58 3.66 -9.31
N ALA A 78 16.35 3.91 -8.84
CA ALA A 78 15.14 3.60 -9.61
C ALA A 78 15.07 4.43 -10.91
N GLN A 79 15.32 5.74 -10.82
CA GLN A 79 15.32 6.64 -11.98
C GLN A 79 16.42 6.28 -12.99
N GLU A 80 17.62 5.90 -12.53
CA GLU A 80 18.72 5.42 -13.38
C GLU A 80 18.31 4.14 -14.13
N HIS A 81 17.70 3.17 -13.42
CA HIS A 81 17.28 1.90 -14.01
C HIS A 81 16.22 2.07 -15.09
N VAL A 82 15.16 2.83 -14.80
CA VAL A 82 14.06 3.04 -15.76
C VAL A 82 14.36 4.15 -16.77
N GLY A 83 15.50 4.81 -16.68
CA GLY A 83 15.92 5.88 -17.60
C GLY A 83 15.04 7.12 -17.54
N GLY A 84 14.60 7.57 -16.33
CA GLY A 84 13.81 8.78 -16.18
C GLY A 84 12.95 8.82 -14.91
N LYS A 85 11.94 9.70 -14.91
CA LYS A 85 11.01 9.84 -13.78
C LYS A 85 10.06 8.64 -13.67
N LEU A 86 9.51 8.45 -12.48
CA LEU A 86 8.52 7.43 -12.18
C LEU A 86 7.10 7.95 -12.49
N ASP A 87 6.27 7.13 -13.10
CA ASP A 87 4.87 7.45 -13.39
C ASP A 87 3.95 7.08 -12.23
N PHE A 88 4.34 6.08 -11.43
CA PHE A 88 3.54 5.71 -10.27
C PHE A 88 4.37 5.16 -9.10
N VAL A 89 3.80 5.30 -7.91
CA VAL A 89 4.36 4.76 -6.65
C VAL A 89 3.26 4.05 -5.86
N LEU A 90 3.54 2.83 -5.39
CA LEU A 90 2.72 2.12 -4.42
C LEU A 90 3.37 2.16 -3.03
N HIS A 91 2.63 2.59 -2.02
CA HIS A 91 2.97 2.41 -0.62
C HIS A 91 2.19 1.23 -0.04
N GLY A 92 2.85 0.07 0.09
CA GLY A 92 2.29 -1.16 0.65
C GLY A 92 2.98 -1.60 1.95
N VAL A 93 3.48 -0.64 2.74
CA VAL A 93 4.24 -0.92 3.97
C VAL A 93 3.36 -0.76 5.20
N ALA A 94 3.38 -1.74 6.11
CA ALA A 94 2.73 -1.65 7.40
C ALA A 94 3.38 -2.61 8.42
N GLN A 95 3.52 -2.15 9.67
CA GLN A 95 4.00 -2.97 10.77
C GLN A 95 3.48 -2.41 12.10
N SER A 96 2.96 -3.29 12.97
CA SER A 96 2.71 -2.99 14.38
C SER A 96 3.23 -4.12 15.26
N MET A 97 4.01 -3.76 16.28
CA MET A 97 4.48 -4.71 17.30
C MET A 97 3.47 -4.89 18.43
N ASN A 98 2.63 -3.88 18.71
CA ASN A 98 1.53 -4.04 19.67
C ASN A 98 0.53 -5.08 19.16
N LEU A 99 0.13 -4.97 17.88
CA LEU A 99 -0.74 -5.93 17.22
C LEU A 99 -0.12 -7.35 17.22
N ARG A 100 1.15 -7.49 16.84
CA ARG A 100 1.85 -8.79 16.82
C ARG A 100 1.97 -9.44 18.18
N ARG A 101 1.96 -8.66 19.27
CA ARG A 101 2.03 -9.14 20.65
C ARG A 101 0.67 -9.29 21.30
N HIS A 102 -0.41 -9.13 20.53
CA HIS A 102 -1.80 -9.23 21.00
C HIS A 102 -2.09 -8.37 22.23
N LYS A 103 -1.51 -7.17 22.29
CA LYS A 103 -1.78 -6.20 23.35
C LYS A 103 -3.14 -5.56 23.16
N GLY A 104 -3.87 -5.33 24.25
CA GLY A 104 -5.02 -4.45 24.25
C GLY A 104 -4.61 -3.03 23.84
N TYR A 105 -5.55 -2.25 23.27
CA TYR A 105 -5.23 -0.89 22.87
C TYR A 105 -4.81 -0.02 24.06
N GLU A 106 -5.46 -0.19 25.20
CA GLU A 106 -5.20 0.47 26.47
C GLU A 106 -3.85 0.06 27.11
N GLU A 107 -3.32 -1.11 26.70
CA GLU A 107 -2.04 -1.65 27.15
C GLU A 107 -0.91 -1.41 26.14
N ALA A 108 -1.15 -0.59 25.11
CA ALA A 108 -0.20 -0.37 24.03
C ALA A 108 1.13 0.15 24.57
N ASN A 109 2.22 -0.46 24.13
CA ASN A 109 3.57 0.06 24.38
C ASN A 109 3.82 1.27 23.47
N TYR A 110 4.07 2.43 24.06
CA TYR A 110 4.23 3.69 23.31
C TYR A 110 5.43 3.70 22.36
N ASN A 111 6.53 3.01 22.67
CA ASN A 111 7.65 2.90 21.72
C ASN A 111 7.25 2.11 20.49
N TYR A 112 6.47 1.05 20.64
CA TYR A 112 5.92 0.29 19.53
C TYR A 112 4.86 1.10 18.79
N PHE A 113 4.05 1.87 19.50
CA PHE A 113 3.06 2.77 18.88
C PHE A 113 3.74 3.79 17.97
N GLN A 114 4.78 4.48 18.47
CA GLN A 114 5.58 5.40 17.68
C GLN A 114 6.20 4.72 16.45
N GLN A 115 6.74 3.51 16.61
CA GLN A 115 7.27 2.73 15.51
C GLN A 115 6.19 2.37 14.49
N THR A 116 4.99 2.01 14.94
CA THR A 116 3.84 1.72 14.07
C THR A 116 3.48 2.93 13.22
N LEU A 117 3.38 4.11 13.83
CA LEU A 117 3.12 5.36 13.10
C LEU A 117 4.24 5.69 12.11
N ASP A 118 5.50 5.53 12.52
CA ASP A 118 6.65 5.85 11.66
C ASP A 118 6.73 4.94 10.44
N VAL A 119 6.63 3.62 10.64
CA VAL A 119 6.73 2.63 9.56
C VAL A 119 5.49 2.62 8.67
N SER A 120 4.28 2.73 9.27
CA SER A 120 3.03 2.47 8.53
C SER A 120 2.36 3.73 7.98
N ALA A 121 2.76 4.92 8.43
CA ALA A 121 2.17 6.18 8.00
C ALA A 121 3.21 7.25 7.63
N LEU A 122 4.13 7.60 8.55
CA LEU A 122 5.12 8.64 8.28
C LEU A 122 6.10 8.25 7.18
N SER A 123 6.29 6.95 6.92
CA SER A 123 7.04 6.47 5.74
C SER A 123 6.45 7.01 4.44
N LEU A 124 5.11 7.09 4.28
CA LEU A 124 4.49 7.72 3.11
C LEU A 124 4.86 9.19 3.00
N HIS A 125 4.83 9.93 4.12
CA HIS A 125 5.25 11.33 4.14
C HIS A 125 6.71 11.48 3.69
N LYS A 126 7.61 10.64 4.22
CA LYS A 126 9.04 10.66 3.88
C LYS A 126 9.27 10.32 2.40
N ILE A 127 8.59 9.30 1.88
CA ILE A 127 8.62 8.90 0.46
C ILE A 127 8.19 10.07 -0.42
N LEU A 128 7.02 10.66 -0.16
CA LEU A 128 6.47 11.73 -0.99
C LEU A 128 7.30 13.01 -0.91
N ARG A 129 7.78 13.36 0.28
CA ARG A 129 8.70 14.48 0.45
C ARG A 129 9.99 14.29 -0.35
N THR A 130 10.63 13.12 -0.23
CA THR A 130 11.89 12.82 -0.94
C THR A 130 11.67 12.80 -2.45
N ALA A 131 10.57 12.22 -2.92
CA ALA A 131 10.22 12.22 -4.34
C ALA A 131 9.98 13.63 -4.88
N LEU A 132 9.41 14.54 -4.09
CA LEU A 132 9.23 15.94 -4.45
C LEU A 132 10.56 16.70 -4.49
N GLU A 133 11.43 16.51 -3.48
CA GLU A 133 12.78 17.09 -3.41
C GLU A 133 13.64 16.71 -4.62
N LEU A 134 13.49 15.48 -5.12
CA LEU A 134 14.26 14.94 -6.26
C LEU A 134 13.55 15.09 -7.61
N ASP A 135 12.37 15.71 -7.63
CA ASP A 135 11.51 15.78 -8.83
C ASP A 135 11.36 14.40 -9.52
N ALA A 136 11.16 13.36 -8.70
CA ALA A 136 11.25 11.97 -9.13
C ALA A 136 10.00 11.43 -9.80
N ILE A 137 8.84 12.11 -9.68
CA ILE A 137 7.56 11.67 -10.24
C ILE A 137 7.22 12.52 -11.46
N SER A 138 6.82 11.85 -12.54
CA SER A 138 6.40 12.46 -13.82
C SER A 138 5.18 13.37 -13.63
N GLU A 139 5.01 14.33 -14.53
CA GLU A 139 3.75 15.06 -14.65
C GLU A 139 2.57 14.09 -14.86
N TYR A 140 1.44 14.32 -14.19
CA TYR A 140 0.29 13.41 -14.14
C TYR A 140 0.59 12.02 -13.55
N GLY A 141 1.62 11.90 -12.73
CA GLY A 141 1.91 10.68 -11.98
C GLY A 141 0.79 10.25 -11.05
N SER A 142 0.93 9.08 -10.47
CA SER A 142 -0.07 8.51 -9.54
C SER A 142 0.58 7.83 -8.36
N VAL A 143 0.15 8.18 -7.16
CA VAL A 143 0.56 7.51 -5.91
C VAL A 143 -0.65 6.84 -5.29
N VAL A 144 -0.49 5.59 -4.89
CA VAL A 144 -1.49 4.83 -4.15
C VAL A 144 -0.88 4.31 -2.87
N ALA A 145 -1.59 4.47 -1.73
CA ALA A 145 -1.22 3.81 -0.49
C ALA A 145 -2.34 2.86 -0.04
N LEU A 146 -1.94 1.70 0.53
CA LEU A 146 -2.87 0.68 0.97
C LEU A 146 -3.30 0.95 2.41
N SER A 147 -4.61 1.08 2.62
CA SER A 147 -5.26 1.29 3.91
C SER A 147 -6.22 0.14 4.24
N TYR A 148 -6.95 0.31 5.31
CA TYR A 148 -8.00 -0.59 5.78
C TYR A 148 -9.10 0.20 6.50
N LEU A 149 -10.31 -0.34 6.51
CA LEU A 149 -11.48 0.26 7.16
C LEU A 149 -11.25 0.64 8.62
N GLY A 150 -10.31 -0.02 9.31
CA GLY A 150 -9.88 0.33 10.67
C GLY A 150 -9.33 1.74 10.85
N SER A 151 -9.11 2.51 9.77
CA SER A 151 -8.82 3.95 9.81
C SER A 151 -10.02 4.79 10.24
N GLU A 152 -11.25 4.32 10.03
CA GLU A 152 -12.50 5.04 10.24
C GLU A 152 -13.45 4.33 11.22
N ARG A 153 -13.29 3.02 11.40
CA ARG A 153 -14.17 2.16 12.18
C ARG A 153 -13.41 1.41 13.24
N TYR A 154 -14.05 1.16 14.36
CA TYR A 154 -13.50 0.24 15.35
C TYR A 154 -13.41 -1.16 14.74
N CYS A 155 -12.23 -1.72 14.80
CA CYS A 155 -11.93 -3.10 14.45
C CYS A 155 -11.23 -3.74 15.64
N ASP A 156 -11.88 -4.73 16.25
CA ASP A 156 -11.35 -5.39 17.46
C ASP A 156 -9.99 -5.99 17.21
N GLY A 157 -9.04 -5.75 18.14
CA GLY A 157 -7.68 -6.24 18.04
C GLY A 157 -6.81 -5.56 16.95
N TYR A 158 -7.31 -4.59 16.18
CA TYR A 158 -6.51 -3.89 15.17
C TYR A 158 -5.53 -2.86 15.77
N ASN A 159 -5.74 -2.50 17.04
CA ASN A 159 -4.83 -1.72 17.89
C ASN A 159 -4.36 -0.40 17.22
N ASP A 160 -3.09 -0.01 17.47
CA ASP A 160 -2.43 1.19 16.94
C ASP A 160 -2.26 1.22 15.40
N MET A 161 -2.57 0.13 14.73
CA MET A 161 -2.61 0.11 13.26
C MET A 161 -3.79 0.93 12.73
N GLY A 162 -4.91 1.00 13.43
CA GLY A 162 -6.03 1.88 13.09
C GLY A 162 -5.60 3.35 13.04
N ASP A 163 -4.91 3.82 14.08
CA ASP A 163 -4.37 5.18 14.15
C ASP A 163 -3.36 5.45 13.02
N ALA A 164 -2.50 4.48 12.74
CA ALA A 164 -1.54 4.60 11.64
C ALA A 164 -2.24 4.71 10.28
N LYS A 165 -3.33 3.95 10.04
CA LYS A 165 -4.09 4.04 8.79
C LYS A 165 -4.85 5.37 8.68
N ALA A 166 -5.42 5.88 9.78
CA ALA A 166 -6.03 7.21 9.80
C ALA A 166 -5.01 8.32 9.47
N LEU A 167 -3.81 8.26 10.06
CA LEU A 167 -2.72 9.17 9.76
C LEU A 167 -2.25 9.05 8.30
N LEU A 168 -2.10 7.83 7.77
CA LEU A 168 -1.74 7.56 6.38
C LEU A 168 -2.69 8.26 5.40
N GLU A 169 -4.00 8.14 5.63
CA GLU A 169 -5.02 8.77 4.80
C GLU A 169 -5.00 10.29 4.90
N SER A 170 -4.72 10.83 6.09
CA SER A 170 -4.52 12.27 6.27
C SER A 170 -3.31 12.78 5.50
N ILE A 171 -2.17 12.08 5.54
CA ILE A 171 -0.96 12.39 4.79
C ILE A 171 -1.24 12.37 3.28
N ALA A 172 -1.96 11.37 2.78
CA ALA A 172 -2.31 11.26 1.37
C ALA A 172 -3.14 12.47 0.88
N ARG A 173 -4.11 12.95 1.68
CA ARG A 173 -4.88 14.15 1.34
C ARG A 173 -4.01 15.39 1.25
N GLN A 174 -3.08 15.61 2.19
CA GLN A 174 -2.17 16.76 2.17
C GLN A 174 -1.26 16.74 0.93
N PHE A 175 -0.63 15.61 0.68
CA PHE A 175 0.25 15.48 -0.50
C PHE A 175 -0.52 15.47 -1.82
N GLY A 176 -1.77 15.02 -1.85
CA GLY A 176 -2.62 15.13 -3.03
C GLY A 176 -2.83 16.57 -3.47
N ALA A 177 -3.01 17.50 -2.53
CA ALA A 177 -3.08 18.92 -2.81
C ALA A 177 -1.73 19.49 -3.28
N ILE A 178 -0.63 19.16 -2.59
CA ILE A 178 0.72 19.63 -2.91
C ILE A 178 1.14 19.17 -4.31
N TYR A 179 1.05 17.88 -4.59
CA TYR A 179 1.42 17.29 -5.88
C TYR A 179 0.48 17.70 -7.02
N GLY A 180 -0.83 17.83 -6.72
CA GLY A 180 -1.80 18.32 -7.69
C GLY A 180 -1.46 19.73 -8.18
N ALA A 181 -1.00 20.60 -7.29
CA ALA A 181 -0.54 21.94 -7.65
C ALA A 181 0.83 21.94 -8.35
N HIS A 182 1.74 21.05 -7.94
CA HIS A 182 3.11 21.00 -8.44
C HIS A 182 3.20 20.46 -9.88
N ASN A 183 2.71 19.25 -10.11
CA ASN A 183 2.88 18.55 -11.40
C ASN A 183 1.68 17.65 -11.79
N LYS A 184 0.48 17.92 -11.23
CA LYS A 184 -0.75 17.16 -11.51
C LYS A 184 -0.69 15.70 -11.05
N THR A 185 0.29 15.28 -10.26
CA THR A 185 0.33 13.95 -9.67
C THR A 185 -0.84 13.75 -8.70
N ARG A 186 -1.48 12.61 -8.79
CA ARG A 186 -2.63 12.20 -7.96
C ARG A 186 -2.14 11.36 -6.79
N VAL A 187 -2.73 11.54 -5.62
CA VAL A 187 -2.45 10.70 -4.45
C VAL A 187 -3.77 10.16 -3.91
N ASN A 188 -3.92 8.84 -3.93
CA ASN A 188 -5.13 8.15 -3.48
C ASN A 188 -4.82 7.01 -2.51
N ILE A 189 -5.85 6.56 -1.84
CA ILE A 189 -5.83 5.44 -0.91
C ILE A 189 -6.73 4.33 -1.45
N VAL A 190 -6.28 3.09 -1.32
CA VAL A 190 -7.11 1.90 -1.49
C VAL A 190 -7.33 1.28 -0.12
N SER A 191 -8.56 1.30 0.36
CA SER A 191 -8.99 0.60 1.58
C SER A 191 -9.44 -0.80 1.18
N GLN A 192 -8.60 -1.80 1.48
CA GLN A 192 -8.75 -3.19 1.03
C GLN A 192 -9.49 -4.05 2.04
N SER A 193 -10.17 -5.09 1.60
CA SER A 193 -10.70 -6.19 2.45
C SER A 193 -9.60 -6.82 3.30
N PRO A 194 -9.94 -7.45 4.43
CA PRO A 194 -9.02 -8.38 5.08
C PRO A 194 -8.49 -9.39 4.06
N THR A 195 -7.18 -9.49 3.94
CA THR A 195 -6.54 -10.38 2.97
C THR A 195 -5.54 -11.27 3.69
N PRO A 196 -5.53 -12.59 3.44
CA PRO A 196 -4.61 -13.53 4.11
C PRO A 196 -3.18 -13.36 3.60
N THR A 197 -2.53 -12.28 4.05
CA THR A 197 -1.13 -11.98 3.81
C THR A 197 -0.27 -12.33 5.03
N LYS A 198 1.05 -12.41 4.86
CA LYS A 198 1.98 -12.61 5.99
C LYS A 198 1.90 -11.48 7.03
N ALA A 199 1.69 -10.26 6.59
CA ALA A 199 1.48 -9.11 7.47
C ALA A 199 0.12 -9.21 8.20
N GLY A 200 -0.95 -9.55 7.50
CA GLY A 200 -2.28 -9.77 8.07
C GLY A 200 -2.34 -10.94 9.06
N GLY A 201 -1.59 -12.02 8.82
CA GLY A 201 -1.51 -13.18 9.71
C GLY A 201 -0.95 -12.86 11.11
N SER A 202 -0.36 -11.69 11.32
CA SER A 202 0.06 -11.21 12.64
C SER A 202 -1.09 -10.59 13.45
N TRP A 203 -2.25 -10.34 12.85
CA TRP A 203 -3.46 -9.93 13.54
C TRP A 203 -4.20 -11.16 14.06
N GLY A 204 -4.23 -11.34 15.37
CA GLY A 204 -4.93 -12.46 16.00
C GLY A 204 -6.42 -12.44 15.63
N GLY A 205 -6.91 -13.52 15.00
CA GLY A 205 -8.30 -13.60 14.55
C GLY A 205 -8.55 -13.20 13.10
N LEU A 206 -7.50 -13.03 12.28
CA LEU A 206 -7.68 -12.72 10.84
C LEU A 206 -8.66 -13.67 10.14
N ASP A 207 -8.60 -14.98 10.41
CA ASP A 207 -9.52 -15.96 9.82
C ASP A 207 -10.99 -15.72 10.21
N TYR A 208 -11.22 -15.30 11.46
CA TYR A 208 -12.56 -14.91 11.93
C TYR A 208 -13.03 -13.66 11.19
N TRP A 209 -12.18 -12.60 11.15
CA TRP A 209 -12.51 -11.35 10.47
C TRP A 209 -12.71 -11.55 8.97
N TYR A 210 -11.88 -12.38 8.33
CA TYR A 210 -12.03 -12.69 6.91
C TYR A 210 -13.38 -13.34 6.61
N ARG A 211 -13.80 -14.34 7.40
CA ARG A 211 -15.11 -14.98 7.23
C ARG A 211 -16.28 -14.05 7.56
N TYR A 212 -16.13 -13.28 8.62
CA TYR A 212 -17.17 -12.32 9.03
C TYR A 212 -17.39 -11.25 7.96
N THR A 213 -16.32 -10.63 7.45
CA THR A 213 -16.43 -9.61 6.41
C THR A 213 -16.92 -10.21 5.09
N ASP A 214 -16.51 -11.43 4.74
CA ASP A 214 -16.97 -12.13 3.54
C ASP A 214 -18.48 -12.35 3.53
N GLN A 215 -19.05 -12.74 4.66
CA GLN A 215 -20.50 -12.94 4.81
C GLN A 215 -21.30 -11.63 4.75
N LEU A 216 -20.74 -10.54 5.27
CA LEU A 216 -21.41 -9.25 5.30
C LEU A 216 -21.21 -8.42 4.03
N SER A 217 -20.17 -8.70 3.26
CA SER A 217 -19.89 -7.98 2.02
C SER A 217 -20.85 -8.44 0.91
N PRO A 218 -21.60 -7.54 0.27
CA PRO A 218 -22.48 -7.91 -0.84
C PRO A 218 -21.81 -8.65 -1.99
N LEU A 219 -20.53 -8.38 -2.25
CA LEU A 219 -19.73 -9.03 -3.28
C LEU A 219 -18.72 -10.07 -2.74
N GLY A 220 -18.76 -10.36 -1.43
CA GLY A 220 -17.69 -11.08 -0.74
C GLY A 220 -16.45 -10.22 -0.52
N ASN A 221 -15.41 -10.78 0.10
CA ASN A 221 -14.13 -10.10 0.25
C ASN A 221 -13.43 -9.91 -1.11
N ALA A 222 -12.90 -8.72 -1.34
CA ALA A 222 -12.02 -8.49 -2.48
C ALA A 222 -10.69 -9.26 -2.30
N SER A 223 -10.26 -9.93 -3.35
CA SER A 223 -8.99 -10.65 -3.40
C SER A 223 -7.79 -9.71 -3.53
N ALA A 224 -6.57 -10.26 -3.42
CA ALA A 224 -5.35 -9.52 -3.71
C ALA A 224 -5.28 -9.06 -5.19
N ASP A 225 -5.84 -9.86 -6.09
CA ASP A 225 -5.90 -9.54 -7.52
C ASP A 225 -6.91 -8.41 -7.79
N ASP A 226 -8.06 -8.37 -7.10
CA ASP A 226 -9.02 -7.26 -7.21
C ASP A 226 -8.38 -5.94 -6.74
N CYS A 227 -7.64 -5.97 -5.61
CA CYS A 227 -6.84 -4.84 -5.17
C CYS A 227 -5.83 -4.39 -6.22
N ALA A 228 -5.13 -5.34 -6.83
CA ALA A 228 -4.12 -5.07 -7.85
C ALA A 228 -4.74 -4.43 -9.10
N GLN A 229 -5.89 -4.93 -9.58
CA GLN A 229 -6.59 -4.35 -10.73
C GLN A 229 -7.07 -2.93 -10.44
N LEU A 230 -7.58 -2.66 -9.24
CA LEU A 230 -7.94 -1.29 -8.83
C LEU A 230 -6.70 -0.37 -8.82
N CYS A 231 -5.55 -0.85 -8.31
CA CYS A 231 -4.30 -0.09 -8.35
C CYS A 231 -3.86 0.20 -9.80
N VAL A 232 -3.95 -0.78 -10.71
CA VAL A 232 -3.66 -0.59 -12.15
C VAL A 232 -4.57 0.49 -12.76
N ALA A 233 -5.86 0.47 -12.45
CA ALA A 233 -6.78 1.51 -12.91
C ALA A 233 -6.38 2.89 -12.38
N LEU A 234 -6.05 3.00 -11.08
CA LEU A 234 -5.61 4.25 -10.44
C LEU A 234 -4.27 4.77 -10.99
N PHE A 235 -3.36 3.90 -11.41
CA PHE A 235 -2.09 4.28 -12.03
C PHE A 235 -2.26 4.69 -13.49
N SER A 236 -3.34 4.27 -14.13
CA SER A 236 -3.63 4.61 -15.52
C SER A 236 -4.18 6.03 -15.69
N ASP A 237 -4.21 6.49 -16.93
CA ASP A 237 -4.78 7.80 -17.28
C ASP A 237 -6.32 7.81 -17.23
N LEU A 238 -6.97 6.65 -17.11
CA LEU A 238 -8.43 6.55 -16.94
C LEU A 238 -8.92 7.27 -15.68
N MET A 239 -8.10 7.29 -14.62
CA MET A 239 -8.44 7.91 -13.34
C MET A 239 -7.81 9.31 -13.19
N ARG A 240 -7.58 10.03 -14.30
CA ARG A 240 -6.80 11.28 -14.34
C ARG A 240 -7.35 12.40 -13.44
N SER A 241 -8.62 12.39 -13.14
CA SER A 241 -9.29 13.38 -12.30
C SER A 241 -9.58 12.90 -10.88
N VAL A 242 -9.06 11.72 -10.47
CA VAL A 242 -9.29 11.13 -9.15
C VAL A 242 -8.06 11.33 -8.28
N THR A 243 -8.16 12.18 -7.25
CA THR A 243 -7.10 12.42 -6.27
C THR A 243 -7.69 12.68 -4.89
N MET A 244 -6.91 12.44 -3.83
CA MET A 244 -7.28 12.66 -2.42
C MET A 244 -8.45 11.80 -1.96
N GLN A 245 -8.73 10.70 -2.66
CA GLN A 245 -9.83 9.80 -2.34
C GLN A 245 -9.35 8.57 -1.57
N THR A 246 -10.16 8.10 -0.63
CA THR A 246 -10.11 6.74 -0.10
C THR A 246 -11.14 5.91 -0.87
N ILE A 247 -10.65 4.95 -1.66
CA ILE A 247 -11.47 4.07 -2.50
C ILE A 247 -11.51 2.70 -1.85
N TYR A 248 -12.73 2.21 -1.57
CA TYR A 248 -12.94 0.93 -0.94
C TYR A 248 -12.91 -0.19 -1.97
N SER A 249 -12.01 -1.16 -1.76
CA SER A 249 -11.93 -2.46 -2.43
C SER A 249 -12.26 -3.53 -1.39
N ASP A 250 -13.53 -3.57 -0.95
CA ASP A 250 -13.97 -4.34 0.22
C ASP A 250 -15.29 -5.08 0.01
N GLY A 251 -15.70 -5.27 -1.24
CA GLY A 251 -16.95 -5.94 -1.58
C GLY A 251 -18.22 -5.22 -1.07
N GLY A 252 -18.08 -3.98 -0.60
CA GLY A 252 -19.18 -3.19 -0.03
C GLY A 252 -19.29 -3.28 1.49
N PHE A 253 -18.38 -3.99 2.18
CA PHE A 253 -18.41 -4.17 3.64
C PHE A 253 -18.47 -2.84 4.39
N GLY A 254 -17.61 -1.90 4.09
CA GLY A 254 -17.49 -0.61 4.78
C GLY A 254 -18.75 0.28 4.70
N ARG A 255 -19.70 -0.05 3.83
CA ARG A 255 -20.97 0.67 3.64
C ARG A 255 -22.20 -0.17 4.02
N THR A 256 -22.00 -1.43 4.35
CA THR A 256 -23.10 -2.35 4.71
C THR A 256 -23.38 -2.28 6.22
N VAL A 257 -24.64 -2.15 6.59
CA VAL A 257 -25.11 -2.23 7.98
C VAL A 257 -25.67 -3.62 8.25
N LEU A 258 -26.41 -4.18 7.30
CA LEU A 258 -27.06 -5.49 7.40
C LEU A 258 -27.21 -6.08 6.00
N THR A 259 -26.99 -7.39 5.85
CA THR A 259 -27.30 -8.13 4.63
C THR A 259 -28.34 -9.21 4.88
N ALA A 260 -29.11 -9.56 3.85
CA ALA A 260 -30.08 -10.65 3.94
C ALA A 260 -29.41 -12.03 4.14
N ASN A 261 -28.14 -12.15 3.81
CA ASN A 261 -27.37 -13.40 3.90
C ASN A 261 -26.61 -13.54 5.23
N ALA A 262 -26.63 -12.55 6.12
CA ALA A 262 -26.07 -12.66 7.46
C ALA A 262 -26.98 -13.55 8.31
N VAL A 263 -26.84 -14.86 8.15
CA VAL A 263 -27.38 -15.81 9.12
C VAL A 263 -26.41 -15.83 10.29
N LEU A 264 -26.85 -15.28 11.40
CA LEU A 264 -26.15 -15.32 12.69
C LEU A 264 -26.08 -16.77 13.21
#